data_511f34d3d805be2cfea4441494978214
#
_entry.id   511f34d3d805be2cfea4441494978214
#
_cell.length_a   1.000
_cell.length_b   1.000
_cell.length_c   1.000
_cell.angle_alpha   90.00
_cell.angle_beta   90.00
_cell.angle_gamma   90.00
#
_symmetry.space_group_name_H-M   'P 1'
#
loop_
_entity.id
_entity.type
_entity.pdbx_description
1 polymer ?
#
loop_
_entity_poly.entity_id
_entity_poly.type
_entity_poly.pdbx_seq_one_letter_code
_entity_poly.pdbx_strand_id
1 'polypeptide(L)'
;QPGRHRAVSYTIGQGMQTPSDITVPTLIQDEAPYVGLLAWSASLHAFDDRVADKLSLTLGVVGPVSGAEAAQTFIHKVVGSDEPKGWDNQIGNERVFRVGAERLWRLGDRQLGDGTGIDVIGIGEVGVGTLKSDVAAGIGVRFGHGLDRSFPAATVQPGRQVNPLAGSVGHNWNVFFNVLGTFVANDIGIDGNTFRES
;
A
#
# COMPACT_ATOMS: atom_id res chain seq x y z
N GLN A 1 26.73 -4.51 -5.70
CA GLN A 1 26.93 -5.64 -6.61
C GLN A 1 26.76 -5.14 -8.04
N PRO A 2 27.71 -5.42 -8.96
CA PRO A 2 27.51 -5.12 -10.38
C PRO A 2 26.41 -6.05 -10.91
N GLY A 3 25.39 -5.46 -11.57
CA GLY A 3 24.32 -6.22 -12.22
C GLY A 3 22.91 -6.03 -11.64
N ARG A 4 22.74 -5.34 -10.51
CA ARG A 4 21.37 -5.03 -10.01
C ARG A 4 20.81 -3.80 -10.71
N HIS A 5 19.60 -3.94 -11.22
CA HIS A 5 18.81 -2.81 -11.72
C HIS A 5 18.36 -1.94 -10.55
N ARG A 6 18.31 -0.62 -10.77
CA ARG A 6 17.89 0.34 -9.76
C ARG A 6 16.80 1.26 -10.32
N ALA A 7 15.84 1.59 -9.50
CA ALA A 7 14.79 2.54 -9.84
C ALA A 7 14.44 3.40 -8.62
N VAL A 8 13.90 4.58 -8.90
CA VAL A 8 13.31 5.45 -7.89
C VAL A 8 11.84 5.67 -8.27
N SER A 9 10.95 5.62 -7.31
CA SER A 9 9.55 5.97 -7.53
C SER A 9 9.10 7.01 -6.52
N TYR A 10 8.21 7.89 -6.98
CA TYR A 10 7.53 8.88 -6.16
C TYR A 10 6.03 8.65 -6.29
N THR A 11 5.32 8.77 -5.19
CA THR A 11 3.87 8.59 -5.15
C THR A 11 3.27 9.71 -4.32
N ILE A 12 2.19 10.28 -4.78
CA ILE A 12 1.28 11.09 -3.96
C ILE A 12 -0.06 10.38 -3.94
N GLY A 13 -0.70 10.31 -2.80
CA GLY A 13 -1.98 9.62 -2.66
C GLY A 13 -2.80 10.21 -1.54
N GLN A 14 -4.11 10.13 -1.71
CA GLN A 14 -5.08 10.41 -0.68
C GLN A 14 -5.79 9.11 -0.32
N GLY A 15 -5.84 8.81 0.97
CA GLY A 15 -6.57 7.67 1.53
C GLY A 15 -7.70 8.16 2.43
N MET A 16 -8.74 7.36 2.54
CA MET A 16 -9.81 7.61 3.48
C MET A 16 -10.32 6.29 4.06
N GLN A 17 -10.74 6.34 5.31
CA GLN A 17 -11.42 5.28 6.04
C GLN A 17 -12.67 5.87 6.65
N THR A 18 -13.77 5.14 6.62
CA THR A 18 -15.04 5.55 7.17
C THR A 18 -15.70 4.37 7.88
N PRO A 19 -16.64 4.61 8.82
CA PRO A 19 -17.55 3.60 9.29
C PRO A 19 -18.35 2.97 8.15
N SER A 20 -19.04 1.86 8.45
CA SER A 20 -19.89 1.15 7.49
C SER A 20 -21.11 1.96 7.06
N ASP A 21 -21.72 2.70 8.00
CA ASP A 21 -22.82 3.62 7.71
C ASP A 21 -22.34 5.08 7.71
N ILE A 22 -22.04 5.58 6.54
CA ILE A 22 -21.58 6.96 6.34
C ILE A 22 -22.68 8.02 6.51
N THR A 23 -23.95 7.63 6.60
CA THR A 23 -25.08 8.57 6.74
C THR A 23 -25.34 8.99 8.19
N VAL A 24 -24.70 8.31 9.14
CA VAL A 24 -24.76 8.64 10.57
C VAL A 24 -23.83 9.81 10.89
N PRO A 25 -24.36 10.94 11.42
CA PRO A 25 -23.55 12.12 11.69
C PRO A 25 -22.80 12.07 13.03
N THR A 26 -23.09 11.08 13.87
CA THR A 26 -22.46 10.91 15.20
C THR A 26 -21.40 9.84 15.18
N LEU A 27 -20.48 9.87 16.16
CA LEU A 27 -19.47 8.84 16.34
C LEU A 27 -20.13 7.47 16.58
N ILE A 28 -19.70 6.46 15.83
CA ILE A 28 -20.08 5.05 16.04
C ILE A 28 -18.92 4.40 16.82
N GLN A 29 -19.14 4.13 18.11
CA GLN A 29 -18.07 3.75 19.04
C GLN A 29 -17.38 2.41 18.74
N ASP A 30 -18.10 1.47 18.13
CA ASP A 30 -17.61 0.11 17.86
C ASP A 30 -17.11 -0.06 16.41
N GLU A 31 -16.96 1.03 15.67
CA GLU A 31 -16.47 1.01 14.30
C GLU A 31 -15.22 1.88 14.13
N ALA A 32 -14.51 1.64 13.03
CA ALA A 32 -13.37 2.46 12.67
C ALA A 32 -13.76 3.93 12.49
N PRO A 33 -12.99 4.90 13.02
CA PRO A 33 -13.30 6.32 12.89
C PRO A 33 -13.16 6.80 11.44
N TYR A 34 -13.70 7.97 11.16
CA TYR A 34 -13.36 8.69 9.94
C TYR A 34 -11.89 9.10 10.00
N VAL A 35 -11.13 8.72 8.97
CA VAL A 35 -9.71 9.07 8.83
C VAL A 35 -9.44 9.53 7.41
N GLY A 36 -8.98 10.75 7.25
CA GLY A 36 -8.42 11.22 6.00
C GLY A 36 -6.89 11.23 6.07
N LEU A 37 -6.22 10.76 5.04
CA LEU A 37 -4.76 10.78 4.87
C LEU A 37 -4.40 11.42 3.53
N LEU A 38 -3.51 12.38 3.55
CA LEU A 38 -2.78 12.85 2.35
C LEU A 38 -1.30 12.55 2.55
N ALA A 39 -0.70 11.76 1.67
CA ALA A 39 0.68 11.32 1.82
C ALA A 39 1.46 11.43 0.52
N TRP A 40 2.76 11.69 0.67
CA TRP A 40 3.79 11.58 -0.34
C TRP A 40 4.79 10.50 0.07
N SER A 41 5.24 9.71 -0.90
CA SER A 41 6.24 8.66 -0.67
C SER A 41 7.34 8.70 -1.71
N ALA A 42 8.57 8.43 -1.27
CA ALA A 42 9.69 8.12 -2.13
C ALA A 42 10.17 6.70 -1.85
N SER A 43 10.51 5.94 -2.89
CA SER A 43 11.02 4.58 -2.75
C SER A 43 12.23 4.35 -3.65
N LEU A 44 13.24 3.72 -3.07
CA LEU A 44 14.42 3.22 -3.76
C LEU A 44 14.25 1.73 -4.01
N HIS A 45 14.46 1.30 -5.22
CA HIS A 45 14.34 -0.10 -5.65
C HIS A 45 15.69 -0.61 -6.14
N ALA A 46 16.02 -1.85 -5.81
CA ALA A 46 17.18 -2.54 -6.36
C ALA A 46 16.83 -4.01 -6.56
N PHE A 47 16.95 -4.54 -7.79
CA PHE A 47 16.53 -5.89 -8.09
C PHE A 47 17.45 -6.57 -9.11
N ASP A 48 17.48 -7.88 -9.05
CA ASP A 48 18.10 -8.81 -9.99
C ASP A 48 17.11 -9.95 -10.30
N ASP A 49 17.59 -11.04 -10.88
CA ASP A 49 16.72 -12.16 -11.26
C ASP A 49 16.12 -12.91 -10.07
N ARG A 50 16.69 -12.80 -8.87
CA ARG A 50 16.36 -13.59 -7.70
C ARG A 50 15.77 -12.78 -6.55
N VAL A 51 16.16 -11.51 -6.44
CA VAL A 51 15.80 -10.67 -5.28
C VAL A 51 15.41 -9.27 -5.74
N ALA A 52 14.36 -8.75 -5.14
CA ALA A 52 14.01 -7.34 -5.26
C ALA A 52 13.90 -6.70 -3.87
N ASP A 53 14.61 -5.60 -3.68
CA ASP A 53 14.62 -4.79 -2.47
C ASP A 53 13.93 -3.45 -2.71
N LYS A 54 13.19 -2.99 -1.73
CA LYS A 54 12.62 -1.65 -1.68
C LYS A 54 12.89 -1.02 -0.32
N LEU A 55 13.36 0.21 -0.32
CA LEU A 55 13.40 1.09 0.85
C LEU A 55 12.49 2.29 0.58
N SER A 56 11.60 2.62 1.50
CA SER A 56 10.61 3.69 1.31
C SER A 56 10.58 4.65 2.49
N LEU A 57 10.32 5.92 2.17
CA LEU A 57 9.94 6.96 3.12
C LEU A 57 8.56 7.49 2.70
N THR A 58 7.61 7.47 3.63
CA THR A 58 6.30 8.10 3.48
C THR A 58 6.20 9.25 4.48
N LEU A 59 5.75 10.39 4.01
CA LEU A 59 5.43 11.58 4.82
C LEU A 59 3.99 11.98 4.49
N GLY A 60 3.22 12.34 5.51
CA GLY A 60 1.82 12.69 5.30
C GLY A 60 1.21 13.50 6.43
N VAL A 61 -0.07 13.77 6.24
CA VAL A 61 -0.93 14.39 7.23
C VAL A 61 -2.25 13.63 7.30
N VAL A 62 -2.76 13.43 8.50
CA VAL A 62 -4.10 12.88 8.74
C VAL A 62 -5.03 13.96 9.27
N GLY A 63 -6.33 13.67 9.25
CA GLY A 63 -7.39 14.55 9.75
C GLY A 63 -7.92 15.53 8.70
N PRO A 64 -8.66 16.57 9.12
CA PRO A 64 -9.31 17.54 8.22
C PRO A 64 -8.40 18.15 7.15
N VAL A 65 -7.13 18.41 7.49
CA VAL A 65 -6.13 19.00 6.58
C VAL A 65 -5.82 18.08 5.37
N SER A 66 -6.13 16.79 5.43
CA SER A 66 -5.96 15.85 4.32
C SER A 66 -6.90 16.14 3.14
N GLY A 67 -8.00 16.85 3.36
CA GLY A 67 -9.03 17.15 2.36
C GLY A 67 -9.88 15.93 1.94
N ALA A 68 -9.83 14.83 2.70
CA ALA A 68 -10.51 13.59 2.36
C ALA A 68 -12.04 13.74 2.35
N GLU A 69 -12.60 14.51 3.28
CA GLU A 69 -14.03 14.85 3.30
C GLU A 69 -14.50 15.48 1.99
N ALA A 70 -13.81 16.53 1.54
CA ALA A 70 -14.16 17.21 0.30
C ALA A 70 -14.06 16.29 -0.92
N ALA A 71 -13.01 15.43 -0.94
CA ALA A 71 -12.82 14.46 -2.02
C ALA A 71 -13.93 13.40 -2.03
N GLN A 72 -14.29 12.82 -0.87
CA GLN A 72 -15.36 11.83 -0.78
C GLN A 72 -16.71 12.43 -1.15
N THR A 73 -17.06 13.57 -0.58
CA THR A 73 -18.31 14.27 -0.89
C THR A 73 -18.44 14.57 -2.37
N PHE A 74 -17.35 15.04 -3.01
CA PHE A 74 -17.34 15.29 -4.45
C PHE A 74 -17.59 14.01 -5.25
N ILE A 75 -16.88 12.92 -4.93
CA ILE A 75 -17.00 11.65 -5.66
C ILE A 75 -18.42 11.08 -5.49
N HIS A 76 -18.96 11.05 -4.25
CA HIS A 76 -20.30 10.55 -3.98
C HIS A 76 -21.38 11.33 -4.74
N LYS A 77 -21.21 12.65 -4.82
CA LYS A 77 -22.11 13.51 -5.61
C LYS A 77 -22.05 13.19 -7.11
N VAL A 78 -20.86 12.91 -7.65
CA VAL A 78 -20.68 12.56 -9.08
C VAL A 78 -21.29 11.21 -9.41
N VAL A 79 -21.13 10.20 -8.53
CA VAL A 79 -21.64 8.84 -8.76
C VAL A 79 -23.05 8.61 -8.25
N GLY A 80 -23.68 9.60 -7.60
CA GLY A 80 -25.05 9.50 -7.05
C GLY A 80 -25.15 8.58 -5.83
N SER A 81 -24.11 8.50 -5.01
CA SER A 81 -24.08 7.74 -3.76
C SER A 81 -24.48 8.63 -2.57
N ASP A 82 -24.79 7.99 -1.42
CA ASP A 82 -25.15 8.69 -0.19
C ASP A 82 -24.03 9.63 0.26
N GLU A 83 -24.40 10.80 0.76
CA GLU A 83 -23.46 11.81 1.25
C GLU A 83 -22.93 11.42 2.64
N PRO A 84 -21.58 11.43 2.85
CA PRO A 84 -21.01 11.16 4.15
C PRO A 84 -21.28 12.29 5.13
N LYS A 85 -21.79 11.96 6.33
CA LYS A 85 -22.23 12.96 7.33
C LYS A 85 -21.41 12.94 8.62
N GLY A 86 -20.51 11.98 8.79
CA GLY A 86 -19.78 11.77 10.04
C GLY A 86 -18.37 12.36 10.09
N TRP A 87 -17.95 13.15 9.10
CA TRP A 87 -16.61 13.72 9.03
C TRP A 87 -16.26 14.69 10.18
N ASP A 88 -17.25 15.26 10.87
CA ASP A 88 -17.01 16.06 12.07
C ASP A 88 -16.39 15.24 13.21
N ASN A 89 -16.51 13.91 13.17
CA ASN A 89 -15.94 12.97 14.15
C ASN A 89 -14.64 12.32 13.68
N GLN A 90 -13.98 12.88 12.65
CA GLN A 90 -12.71 12.33 12.19
C GLN A 90 -11.57 12.58 13.19
N ILE A 91 -10.51 11.79 13.10
CA ILE A 91 -9.30 12.02 13.91
C ILE A 91 -8.74 13.42 13.65
N GLY A 92 -8.08 13.98 14.67
CA GLY A 92 -7.49 15.32 14.59
C GLY A 92 -6.32 15.40 13.63
N ASN A 93 -5.95 16.63 13.24
CA ASN A 93 -4.79 16.88 12.37
C ASN A 93 -3.49 16.41 13.01
N GLU A 94 -2.75 15.55 12.33
CA GLU A 94 -1.43 15.09 12.77
C GLU A 94 -0.51 14.87 11.56
N ARG A 95 0.79 15.19 11.73
CA ARG A 95 1.83 14.85 10.76
C ARG A 95 2.27 13.42 11.01
N VAL A 96 2.33 12.62 9.96
CA VAL A 96 2.68 11.21 10.05
C VAL A 96 3.85 10.87 9.15
N PHE A 97 4.60 9.84 9.55
CA PHE A 97 5.66 9.27 8.72
C PHE A 97 5.69 7.75 8.82
N ARG A 98 6.28 7.09 7.83
CA ARG A 98 6.66 5.68 7.87
C ARG A 98 7.94 5.48 7.06
N VAL A 99 8.92 4.80 7.65
CA VAL A 99 10.06 4.23 6.95
C VAL A 99 9.79 2.73 6.79
N GLY A 100 9.94 2.22 5.57
CA GLY A 100 9.66 0.81 5.29
C GLY A 100 10.77 0.18 4.46
N ALA A 101 11.00 -1.12 4.70
CA ALA A 101 11.84 -1.96 3.89
C ALA A 101 11.07 -3.22 3.48
N GLU A 102 11.19 -3.61 2.19
CA GLU A 102 10.56 -4.79 1.62
C GLU A 102 11.60 -5.59 0.87
N ARG A 103 11.53 -6.90 0.97
CA ARG A 103 12.31 -7.81 0.13
C ARG A 103 11.42 -8.91 -0.42
N LEU A 104 11.56 -9.12 -1.72
CA LEU A 104 10.95 -10.22 -2.44
C LEU A 104 12.03 -11.21 -2.86
N TRP A 105 11.75 -12.50 -2.71
CA TRP A 105 12.64 -13.58 -3.13
C TRP A 105 11.95 -14.44 -4.17
N ARG A 106 12.56 -14.65 -5.34
CA ARG A 106 12.12 -15.70 -6.27
C ARG A 106 12.64 -17.04 -5.76
N LEU A 107 11.76 -17.78 -5.08
CA LEU A 107 12.08 -19.06 -4.44
C LEU A 107 12.19 -20.19 -5.45
N GLY A 108 11.45 -20.12 -6.55
CA GLY A 108 11.48 -21.08 -7.63
C GLY A 108 10.74 -20.55 -8.85
N ASP A 109 11.11 -21.05 -10.01
CA ASP A 109 10.49 -20.71 -11.27
C ASP A 109 10.50 -21.92 -12.22
N ARG A 110 9.51 -22.00 -13.10
CA ARG A 110 9.41 -23.02 -14.15
C ARG A 110 8.85 -22.39 -15.43
N GLN A 111 9.60 -22.54 -16.51
CA GLN A 111 9.15 -22.18 -17.86
C GLN A 111 8.26 -23.31 -18.42
N LEU A 112 7.13 -22.93 -19.03
CA LEU A 112 6.14 -23.83 -19.60
C LEU A 112 6.17 -23.83 -21.13
N GLY A 113 6.88 -22.89 -21.76
CA GLY A 113 6.98 -22.67 -23.19
C GLY A 113 6.44 -21.31 -23.62
N ASP A 114 6.82 -20.84 -24.78
CA ASP A 114 6.39 -19.57 -25.41
C ASP A 114 6.52 -18.34 -24.50
N GLY A 115 7.55 -18.33 -23.63
CA GLY A 115 7.76 -17.25 -22.67
C GLY A 115 6.78 -17.22 -21.49
N THR A 116 5.88 -18.21 -21.41
CA THR A 116 4.95 -18.40 -20.30
C THR A 116 5.60 -19.25 -19.20
N GLY A 117 5.34 -18.91 -17.95
CA GLY A 117 5.91 -19.62 -16.81
C GLY A 117 5.09 -19.49 -15.55
N ILE A 118 5.61 -20.14 -14.53
CA ILE A 118 5.13 -20.05 -13.14
C ILE A 118 6.34 -19.69 -12.27
N ASP A 119 6.15 -18.84 -11.28
CA ASP A 119 7.13 -18.63 -10.21
C ASP A 119 6.49 -18.53 -8.82
N VAL A 120 7.32 -18.78 -7.81
CA VAL A 120 6.96 -18.67 -6.40
C VAL A 120 7.80 -17.57 -5.77
N ILE A 121 7.14 -16.62 -5.12
CA ILE A 121 7.76 -15.43 -4.53
C ILE A 121 7.56 -15.45 -3.02
N GLY A 122 8.65 -15.39 -2.26
CA GLY A 122 8.64 -15.06 -0.84
C GLY A 122 8.56 -13.55 -0.65
N ILE A 123 7.88 -13.11 0.38
CA ILE A 123 7.63 -11.70 0.69
C ILE A 123 8.01 -11.44 2.13
N GLY A 124 8.80 -10.40 2.40
CA GLY A 124 9.07 -9.89 3.73
C GLY A 124 9.03 -8.38 3.74
N GLU A 125 8.33 -7.79 4.71
CA GLU A 125 8.22 -6.35 4.86
C GLU A 125 8.33 -5.97 6.34
N VAL A 126 8.95 -4.83 6.61
CA VAL A 126 8.96 -4.17 7.91
C VAL A 126 8.77 -2.67 7.71
N GLY A 127 8.00 -2.07 8.60
CA GLY A 127 7.79 -0.63 8.61
C GLY A 127 7.71 -0.08 10.02
N VAL A 128 8.21 1.14 10.19
CA VAL A 128 8.19 1.87 11.46
C VAL A 128 7.82 3.33 11.21
N GLY A 129 6.91 3.83 12.01
CA GLY A 129 6.49 5.24 11.96
C GLY A 129 5.19 5.51 12.69
N THR A 130 4.82 6.76 12.82
CA THR A 130 3.56 7.18 13.43
C THR A 130 2.35 6.84 12.55
N LEU A 131 2.54 6.76 11.21
CA LEU A 131 1.47 6.32 10.32
C LEU A 131 1.11 4.86 10.55
N LYS A 132 2.14 4.00 10.59
CA LYS A 132 2.00 2.56 10.83
C LYS A 132 3.34 1.95 11.18
N SER A 133 3.35 1.01 12.14
CA SER A 133 4.48 0.14 12.44
C SER A 133 4.04 -1.31 12.35
N ASP A 134 4.66 -2.07 11.45
CA ASP A 134 4.25 -3.42 11.12
C ASP A 134 5.41 -4.29 10.64
N VAL A 135 5.22 -5.60 10.73
CA VAL A 135 6.04 -6.60 10.07
C VAL A 135 5.14 -7.57 9.34
N ALA A 136 5.47 -7.89 8.09
CA ALA A 136 4.72 -8.83 7.29
C ALA A 136 5.64 -9.86 6.64
N ALA A 137 5.12 -11.09 6.52
CA ALA A 137 5.75 -12.16 5.76
C ALA A 137 4.70 -12.92 4.96
N GLY A 138 5.08 -13.40 3.79
CA GLY A 138 4.14 -14.08 2.92
C GLY A 138 4.79 -14.87 1.80
N ILE A 139 3.91 -15.50 1.03
CA ILE A 139 4.26 -16.25 -0.16
C ILE A 139 3.25 -15.97 -1.25
N GLY A 140 3.71 -15.90 -2.49
CA GLY A 140 2.88 -15.71 -3.66
C GLY A 140 3.25 -16.66 -4.79
N VAL A 141 2.29 -16.93 -5.64
CA VAL A 141 2.47 -17.67 -6.88
C VAL A 141 2.02 -16.78 -8.03
N ARG A 142 2.83 -16.72 -9.10
CA ARG A 142 2.45 -16.06 -10.35
C ARG A 142 2.43 -17.06 -11.50
N PHE A 143 1.48 -16.85 -12.41
CA PHE A 143 1.42 -17.48 -13.71
C PHE A 143 1.31 -16.39 -14.78
N GLY A 144 2.15 -16.45 -15.82
CA GLY A 144 2.11 -15.43 -16.86
C GLY A 144 3.26 -15.49 -17.85
N HIS A 145 3.35 -14.46 -18.69
CA HIS A 145 4.37 -14.29 -19.72
C HIS A 145 5.40 -13.24 -19.30
N GLY A 146 6.69 -13.54 -19.49
CA GLY A 146 7.79 -12.62 -19.18
C GLY A 146 8.02 -12.42 -17.66
N LEU A 147 7.75 -13.44 -16.83
CA LEU A 147 7.90 -13.36 -15.37
C LEU A 147 9.34 -13.15 -14.92
N ASP A 148 10.31 -13.65 -15.69
CA ASP A 148 11.75 -13.54 -15.46
C ASP A 148 12.23 -12.08 -15.37
N ARG A 149 11.53 -11.18 -16.03
CA ARG A 149 11.88 -9.76 -16.15
C ARG A 149 11.18 -8.85 -15.15
N SER A 150 10.44 -9.41 -14.20
CA SER A 150 9.63 -8.62 -13.27
C SER A 150 9.51 -9.29 -11.91
N PHE A 151 9.21 -8.47 -10.91
CA PHE A 151 8.68 -8.92 -9.62
C PHE A 151 7.24 -8.44 -9.47
N PRO A 152 6.38 -9.11 -8.68
CA PRO A 152 5.06 -8.61 -8.37
C PRO A 152 5.18 -7.30 -7.59
N ALA A 153 4.26 -6.38 -7.79
CA ALA A 153 4.05 -5.29 -6.85
C ALA A 153 3.34 -5.85 -5.61
N ALA A 154 4.06 -6.65 -4.82
CA ALA A 154 3.56 -7.12 -3.55
C ALA A 154 3.63 -5.95 -2.57
N THR A 155 2.50 -5.41 -2.21
CA THR A 155 2.41 -4.37 -1.20
C THR A 155 1.17 -4.59 -0.37
N VAL A 156 1.32 -4.48 0.93
CA VAL A 156 0.22 -4.50 1.90
C VAL A 156 -0.60 -3.20 1.84
N GLN A 157 -0.07 -2.18 1.17
CA GLN A 157 -0.75 -0.88 1.06
C GLN A 157 -1.61 -0.80 -0.20
N PRO A 158 -2.91 -0.52 -0.09
CA PRO A 158 -3.78 -0.24 -1.23
C PRO A 158 -3.26 0.94 -2.07
N GLY A 159 -3.47 0.90 -3.39
CA GLY A 159 -3.19 2.03 -4.27
C GLY A 159 -1.81 2.06 -4.92
N ARG A 160 -0.93 1.10 -4.67
CA ARG A 160 0.37 0.99 -5.37
C ARG A 160 0.23 0.17 -6.65
N GLN A 161 -0.20 0.80 -7.73
CA GLN A 161 -0.39 0.13 -9.02
C GLN A 161 0.79 0.28 -9.98
N VAL A 162 1.78 1.12 -9.67
CA VAL A 162 2.98 1.26 -10.49
C VAL A 162 3.99 0.22 -10.07
N ASN A 163 4.34 -0.68 -10.99
CA ASN A 163 5.38 -1.68 -10.79
C ASN A 163 6.71 -1.22 -11.42
N PRO A 164 7.59 -0.50 -10.68
CA PRO A 164 8.88 -0.07 -11.20
C PRO A 164 9.85 -1.23 -11.44
N LEU A 165 9.50 -2.44 -11.01
CA LEU A 165 10.28 -3.67 -11.16
C LEU A 165 9.91 -4.44 -12.44
N ALA A 166 9.05 -3.88 -13.29
CA ALA A 166 8.72 -4.45 -14.59
C ALA A 166 9.72 -3.97 -15.63
N GLY A 167 10.58 -4.87 -16.10
CA GLY A 167 11.39 -4.65 -17.29
C GLY A 167 10.51 -4.67 -18.54
N SER A 168 10.21 -3.50 -19.09
CA SER A 168 9.30 -3.36 -20.24
C SER A 168 10.01 -3.60 -21.57
N VAL A 169 10.06 -4.85 -22.02
CA VAL A 169 10.32 -5.17 -23.44
C VAL A 169 9.26 -6.17 -23.88
N GLY A 170 8.31 -5.71 -24.69
CA GLY A 170 7.22 -6.55 -25.21
C GLY A 170 5.97 -6.57 -24.32
N HIS A 171 5.03 -7.46 -24.66
CA HIS A 171 3.80 -7.66 -23.91
C HIS A 171 4.05 -8.64 -22.75
N ASN A 172 3.93 -8.14 -21.52
CA ASN A 172 4.01 -8.95 -20.31
C ASN A 172 2.63 -8.95 -19.64
N TRP A 173 2.21 -10.09 -19.13
CA TRP A 173 1.01 -10.22 -18.32
C TRP A 173 1.22 -11.30 -17.26
N ASN A 174 0.57 -11.16 -16.14
CA ASN A 174 0.53 -12.21 -15.13
C ASN A 174 -0.75 -12.15 -14.30
N VAL A 175 -1.12 -13.31 -13.78
CA VAL A 175 -2.08 -13.49 -12.71
C VAL A 175 -1.30 -13.95 -11.49
N PHE A 176 -1.62 -13.42 -10.33
CA PHE A 176 -0.94 -13.77 -9.09
C PHE A 176 -1.91 -13.98 -7.95
N PHE A 177 -1.50 -14.82 -7.02
CA PHE A 177 -2.16 -15.05 -5.75
C PHE A 177 -1.12 -14.96 -4.63
N ASN A 178 -1.39 -14.12 -3.63
CA ASN A 178 -0.51 -13.94 -2.47
C ASN A 178 -1.26 -14.21 -1.18
N VAL A 179 -0.56 -14.78 -0.21
CA VAL A 179 -1.00 -14.87 1.20
C VAL A 179 0.05 -14.18 2.05
N LEU A 180 -0.37 -13.19 2.82
CA LEU A 180 0.48 -12.46 3.75
C LEU A 180 -0.10 -12.54 5.16
N GLY A 181 0.78 -12.81 6.14
CA GLY A 181 0.53 -12.57 7.55
C GLY A 181 1.18 -11.25 7.95
N THR A 182 0.45 -10.39 8.66
CA THR A 182 0.94 -9.09 9.12
C THR A 182 0.70 -8.97 10.63
N PHE A 183 1.76 -8.63 11.36
CA PHE A 183 1.66 -8.15 12.74
C PHE A 183 1.75 -6.63 12.72
N VAL A 184 0.77 -5.97 13.30
CA VAL A 184 0.67 -4.50 13.39
C VAL A 184 0.90 -4.10 14.84
N ALA A 185 1.90 -3.27 15.09
CA ALA A 185 2.21 -2.73 16.40
C ALA A 185 1.48 -1.41 16.68
N ASN A 186 1.31 -0.57 15.63
CA ASN A 186 0.42 0.58 15.62
C ASN A 186 -0.09 0.88 14.21
N ASP A 187 -1.29 1.45 14.13
CA ASP A 187 -1.88 1.98 12.90
C ASP A 187 -2.78 3.16 13.26
N ILE A 188 -2.43 4.36 12.80
CA ILE A 188 -3.14 5.59 13.16
C ILE A 188 -4.63 5.57 12.77
N GLY A 189 -4.98 4.76 11.76
CA GLY A 189 -6.37 4.58 11.33
C GLY A 189 -7.19 3.70 12.30
N ILE A 190 -6.55 2.98 13.20
CA ILE A 190 -7.18 2.10 14.20
C ILE A 190 -6.99 2.67 15.61
N ASP A 191 -5.76 3.08 15.93
CA ASP A 191 -5.36 3.50 17.28
C ASP A 191 -5.68 4.99 17.54
N GLY A 192 -6.04 5.75 16.50
CA GLY A 192 -6.26 7.19 16.60
C GLY A 192 -4.97 8.01 16.61
N ASN A 193 -5.07 9.29 17.00
CA ASN A 193 -3.93 10.21 17.01
C ASN A 193 -2.85 9.77 18.02
N THR A 194 -1.58 9.78 17.59
CA THR A 194 -0.42 9.35 18.40
C THR A 194 -0.21 10.21 19.65
N PHE A 195 -0.55 11.50 19.59
CA PHE A 195 -0.25 12.49 20.63
C PHE A 195 -1.51 13.10 21.27
N ARG A 196 -2.68 12.53 21.07
CA ARG A 196 -3.94 12.94 21.71
C ARG A 196 -4.61 11.73 22.30
N GLU A 197 -5.08 11.87 23.54
CA GLU A 197 -6.07 10.94 24.08
C GLU A 197 -7.36 11.10 23.26
N SER A 198 -7.83 10.03 22.70
CA SER A 198 -9.09 9.94 21.95
C SER A 198 -10.28 9.92 22.90
#